data_cd5895e3d718ccbd1c6350685bbe262d
#
_entry.id   cd5895e3d718ccbd1c6350685bbe262d
#
_cell.length_a   1.000
_cell.length_b   1.000
_cell.length_c   1.000
_cell.angle_alpha   90.00
_cell.angle_beta   90.00
_cell.angle_gamma   90.00
#
_symmetry.space_group_name_H-M   'P 1'
#
loop_
_entity.id
_entity.type
_entity.pdbx_description
1 polymer ?
#
loop_
_entity_poly.entity_id
_entity_poly.type
_entity_poly.pdbx_seq_one_letter_code
_entity_poly.pdbx_strand_id
1 'polypeptide(L)'
;MSCEENPPPSSPPIASLSSSPPSFPPKPFSSPLAVSSPSPASLHFIGTREYVIQAQRVTKLVNGCRDILVLYHQGELHAMDLRCYHAGGPLLNGDIEEFNGQSCIVCPWHKYKITLAEGEALYQAVDNPTLTPLRTRWCSKGVKQRVHKVTVVNGNVYVTLNDSSEVIESDAYQTEKFRANRFKGSPNPSPEFYKPIQKQSKKKPLF
;
A
#
# COMPACT_ATOMS: atom_id res chain seq x y z
N MET A 1 68.28 12.26 7.15
CA MET A 1 67.47 13.31 7.73
C MET A 1 66.36 12.64 8.49
N SER A 2 66.44 12.74 9.81
CA SER A 2 65.69 11.96 10.79
C SER A 2 64.24 12.49 10.93
N CYS A 3 63.26 11.58 10.92
CA CYS A 3 61.90 11.88 11.27
C CYS A 3 61.74 11.70 12.78
N GLU A 4 61.46 12.78 13.51
CA GLU A 4 61.12 12.73 14.93
C GLU A 4 59.62 12.39 15.09
N GLU A 5 59.37 11.29 15.81
CA GLU A 5 58.04 10.95 16.30
C GLU A 5 57.71 11.71 17.56
N ASN A 6 56.57 12.40 17.56
CA ASN A 6 56.00 13.03 18.78
C ASN A 6 55.17 11.98 19.56
N PRO A 7 55.31 11.91 20.92
CA PRO A 7 54.53 11.03 21.75
C PRO A 7 53.11 11.58 22.00
N PRO A 8 52.13 10.71 22.28
CA PRO A 8 50.74 11.09 22.51
C PRO A 8 50.58 11.76 23.89
N PRO A 9 49.58 12.65 24.06
CA PRO A 9 49.31 13.34 25.32
C PRO A 9 48.71 12.42 26.39
N SER A 10 49.20 12.54 27.60
CA SER A 10 48.81 11.84 28.80
C SER A 10 47.38 12.19 29.27
N SER A 11 46.63 11.15 29.66
CA SER A 11 45.28 11.28 30.22
C SER A 11 45.25 11.95 31.59
N PRO A 12 44.21 12.75 31.92
CA PRO A 12 44.04 13.32 33.25
C PRO A 12 43.46 12.31 34.25
N PRO A 13 43.68 12.52 35.54
CA PRO A 13 43.34 11.60 36.62
C PRO A 13 41.83 11.58 36.88
N ILE A 14 41.32 10.35 37.17
CA ILE A 14 39.93 10.08 37.54
C ILE A 14 39.67 10.54 38.96
N ALA A 15 38.87 11.58 39.15
CA ALA A 15 38.34 11.97 40.44
C ALA A 15 37.07 11.11 40.77
N SER A 16 37.18 10.30 41.79
CA SER A 16 36.09 9.56 42.39
C SER A 16 35.16 10.52 43.15
N LEU A 17 33.98 10.77 42.63
CA LEU A 17 32.87 11.40 43.36
C LEU A 17 31.74 10.39 43.53
N SER A 18 31.64 9.85 44.70
CA SER A 18 30.49 9.09 45.17
C SER A 18 29.32 10.05 45.45
N SER A 19 28.31 10.05 44.63
CA SER A 19 27.04 10.64 44.93
C SER A 19 25.93 9.68 44.55
N SER A 20 25.17 9.25 45.56
CA SER A 20 23.99 8.40 45.44
C SER A 20 22.94 9.06 44.55
N PRO A 21 22.25 8.34 43.63
CA PRO A 21 21.19 8.93 42.85
C PRO A 21 19.95 9.21 43.70
N PRO A 22 19.21 10.31 43.43
CA PRO A 22 17.94 10.56 44.09
C PRO A 22 16.90 9.53 43.66
N SER A 23 16.22 8.95 44.64
CA SER A 23 15.10 8.04 44.45
C SER A 23 13.91 8.79 43.89
N PHE A 24 13.59 8.53 42.61
CA PHE A 24 12.34 8.97 42.00
C PHE A 24 11.23 7.97 42.40
N PRO A 25 10.01 8.43 42.71
CA PRO A 25 8.89 7.57 42.94
C PRO A 25 8.51 6.83 41.64
N PRO A 26 8.07 5.57 41.67
CA PRO A 26 7.68 4.83 40.48
C PRO A 26 6.49 5.52 39.82
N LYS A 27 6.63 5.84 38.55
CA LYS A 27 5.51 6.28 37.71
C LYS A 27 4.46 5.17 37.68
N PRO A 28 3.16 5.49 37.77
CA PRO A 28 2.13 4.49 37.67
C PRO A 28 2.25 3.77 36.30
N PHE A 29 2.24 2.45 36.35
CA PHE A 29 2.18 1.58 35.17
C PHE A 29 0.97 2.00 34.33
N SER A 30 1.24 2.63 33.17
CA SER A 30 0.22 2.83 32.17
C SER A 30 -0.24 1.46 31.70
N SER A 31 -1.49 1.16 31.94
CA SER A 31 -2.16 -0.04 31.47
C SER A 31 -1.89 -0.22 29.98
N PRO A 32 -1.70 -1.45 29.49
CA PRO A 32 -1.55 -1.70 28.06
C PRO A 32 -2.77 -1.13 27.35
N LEU A 33 -2.52 -0.26 26.38
CA LEU A 33 -3.55 0.24 25.47
C LEU A 33 -4.28 -0.99 24.90
N ALA A 34 -5.52 -1.15 25.33
CA ALA A 34 -6.41 -2.14 24.76
C ALA A 34 -6.45 -1.87 23.26
N VAL A 35 -5.89 -2.78 22.47
CA VAL A 35 -6.10 -2.81 21.03
C VAL A 35 -7.60 -3.02 20.87
N SER A 36 -8.33 -1.93 20.64
CA SER A 36 -9.77 -1.98 20.42
C SER A 36 -9.99 -2.83 19.18
N SER A 37 -10.57 -4.02 19.37
CA SER A 37 -11.11 -4.78 18.25
C SER A 37 -12.03 -3.85 17.47
N PRO A 38 -11.95 -3.81 16.12
CA PRO A 38 -12.80 -2.94 15.32
C PRO A 38 -14.27 -3.23 15.67
N SER A 39 -15.02 -2.17 15.96
CA SER A 39 -16.46 -2.25 16.20
C SER A 39 -17.13 -3.00 15.03
N PRO A 40 -18.08 -3.92 15.27
CA PRO A 40 -18.76 -4.66 14.19
C PRO A 40 -19.41 -3.75 13.14
N ALA A 41 -19.73 -2.51 13.50
CA ALA A 41 -20.26 -1.49 12.58
C ALA A 41 -19.25 -1.00 11.51
N SER A 42 -17.95 -1.26 11.70
CA SER A 42 -16.88 -0.84 10.76
C SER A 42 -16.48 -1.92 9.75
N LEU A 43 -17.04 -3.15 9.87
CA LEU A 43 -16.74 -4.27 8.99
C LEU A 43 -17.74 -4.35 7.84
N HIS A 44 -17.25 -4.23 6.61
CA HIS A 44 -18.08 -4.32 5.41
C HIS A 44 -17.88 -5.67 4.73
N PHE A 45 -18.90 -6.49 4.72
CA PHE A 45 -18.86 -7.80 4.05
C PHE A 45 -18.66 -7.66 2.54
N ILE A 46 -17.70 -8.39 1.98
CA ILE A 46 -17.37 -8.38 0.54
C ILE A 46 -17.90 -9.63 -0.16
N GLY A 47 -17.68 -10.79 0.43
CA GLY A 47 -18.07 -12.10 -0.09
C GLY A 47 -17.37 -13.21 0.67
N THR A 48 -17.58 -14.47 0.26
CA THR A 48 -16.76 -15.55 0.80
C THR A 48 -15.32 -15.46 0.27
N ARG A 49 -14.38 -16.03 0.99
CA ARG A 49 -12.97 -16.05 0.58
C ARG A 49 -12.81 -16.78 -0.77
N GLU A 50 -13.50 -17.89 -0.95
CA GLU A 50 -13.49 -18.67 -2.18
C GLU A 50 -14.01 -17.83 -3.36
N TYR A 51 -15.11 -17.10 -3.17
CA TYR A 51 -15.65 -16.20 -4.19
C TYR A 51 -14.62 -15.12 -4.58
N VAL A 52 -13.99 -14.46 -3.63
CA VAL A 52 -13.02 -13.39 -3.92
C VAL A 52 -11.77 -13.95 -4.61
N ILE A 53 -11.30 -15.14 -4.20
CA ILE A 53 -10.18 -15.84 -4.86
C ILE A 53 -10.54 -16.21 -6.30
N GLN A 54 -11.73 -16.74 -6.53
CA GLN A 54 -12.18 -17.15 -7.87
C GLN A 54 -12.39 -15.93 -8.79
N ALA A 55 -12.99 -14.87 -8.25
CA ALA A 55 -13.22 -13.64 -8.99
C ALA A 55 -11.92 -12.83 -9.24
N GLN A 56 -10.87 -13.05 -8.43
CA GLN A 56 -9.60 -12.32 -8.42
C GLN A 56 -9.73 -10.84 -8.07
N ARG A 57 -10.83 -10.20 -8.45
CA ARG A 57 -11.13 -8.78 -8.23
C ARG A 57 -12.61 -8.57 -8.00
N VAL A 58 -12.93 -7.88 -6.92
CA VAL A 58 -14.30 -7.54 -6.54
C VAL A 58 -14.39 -6.04 -6.28
N THR A 59 -15.39 -5.38 -6.81
CA THR A 59 -15.66 -3.97 -6.52
C THR A 59 -16.90 -3.84 -5.65
N LYS A 60 -16.86 -2.94 -4.68
CA LYS A 60 -18.00 -2.65 -3.81
C LYS A 60 -18.13 -1.19 -3.50
N LEU A 61 -19.37 -0.68 -3.52
CA LEU A 61 -19.70 0.61 -2.96
C LEU A 61 -19.99 0.42 -1.47
N VAL A 62 -19.19 1.07 -0.61
CA VAL A 62 -19.28 0.97 0.83
C VAL A 62 -19.90 2.26 1.38
N ASN A 63 -20.80 2.13 2.35
CA ASN A 63 -21.55 3.24 2.97
C ASN A 63 -22.23 4.20 1.96
N GLY A 64 -22.52 3.71 0.75
CA GLY A 64 -23.10 4.54 -0.32
C GLY A 64 -22.19 5.66 -0.84
N CYS A 65 -20.96 5.77 -0.33
CA CYS A 65 -20.08 6.91 -0.63
C CYS A 65 -18.68 6.53 -1.11
N ARG A 66 -18.16 5.32 -0.84
CA ARG A 66 -16.79 4.96 -1.22
C ARG A 66 -16.74 3.72 -2.10
N ASP A 67 -16.22 3.88 -3.31
CA ASP A 67 -15.97 2.77 -4.23
C ASP A 67 -14.61 2.14 -3.92
N ILE A 68 -14.60 0.86 -3.58
CA ILE A 68 -13.39 0.09 -3.30
C ILE A 68 -13.19 -1.04 -4.29
N LEU A 69 -11.94 -1.39 -4.49
CA LEU A 69 -11.46 -2.58 -5.17
C LEU A 69 -10.85 -3.52 -4.14
N VAL A 70 -11.35 -4.74 -4.07
CA VAL A 70 -10.73 -5.85 -3.34
C VAL A 70 -10.14 -6.80 -4.36
N LEU A 71 -8.89 -7.19 -4.17
CA LEU A 71 -8.19 -8.08 -5.10
C LEU A 71 -7.42 -9.15 -4.34
N TYR A 72 -7.30 -10.32 -4.98
CA TYR A 72 -6.47 -11.42 -4.52
C TYR A 72 -5.24 -11.55 -5.41
N HIS A 73 -4.05 -11.54 -4.81
CA HIS A 73 -2.80 -11.67 -5.51
C HIS A 73 -1.77 -12.42 -4.66
N GLN A 74 -1.12 -13.44 -5.22
CA GLN A 74 -0.05 -14.21 -4.58
C GLN A 74 -0.35 -14.73 -3.16
N GLY A 75 -1.59 -15.13 -2.90
CA GLY A 75 -1.99 -15.66 -1.58
C GLY A 75 -2.59 -14.62 -0.65
N GLU A 76 -2.49 -13.34 -0.96
CA GLU A 76 -2.90 -12.21 -0.14
C GLU A 76 -4.12 -11.48 -0.70
N LEU A 77 -4.90 -10.90 0.20
CA LEU A 77 -6.05 -10.05 -0.12
C LEU A 77 -5.69 -8.59 0.16
N HIS A 78 -5.90 -7.75 -0.83
CA HIS A 78 -5.67 -6.31 -0.74
C HIS A 78 -6.96 -5.55 -0.99
N ALA A 79 -7.13 -4.40 -0.38
CA ALA A 79 -8.25 -3.51 -0.63
C ALA A 79 -7.76 -2.06 -0.75
N MET A 80 -8.26 -1.37 -1.76
CA MET A 80 -7.93 0.04 -2.02
C MET A 80 -9.08 0.78 -2.69
N ASP A 81 -8.99 2.09 -2.76
CA ASP A 81 -9.92 2.89 -3.57
C ASP A 81 -9.92 2.42 -5.02
N LEU A 82 -11.11 2.29 -5.61
CA LEU A 82 -11.28 1.80 -6.98
C LEU A 82 -10.66 2.73 -8.03
N ARG A 83 -10.62 4.04 -7.74
CA ARG A 83 -10.17 5.07 -8.68
C ARG A 83 -8.73 5.47 -8.40
N CYS A 84 -7.93 5.48 -9.47
CA CYS A 84 -6.53 5.89 -9.42
C CYS A 84 -6.39 7.35 -8.95
N TYR A 85 -5.50 7.60 -8.03
CA TYR A 85 -5.22 8.92 -7.44
C TYR A 85 -4.86 10.00 -8.46
N HIS A 86 -4.30 9.63 -9.63
CA HIS A 86 -3.81 10.61 -10.62
C HIS A 86 -4.94 11.30 -11.38
N ALA A 87 -5.88 10.53 -11.94
CA ALA A 87 -6.96 11.07 -12.79
C ALA A 87 -8.25 10.25 -12.70
N GLY A 88 -8.43 9.47 -11.64
CA GLY A 88 -9.65 8.67 -11.45
C GLY A 88 -9.80 7.46 -12.38
N GLY A 89 -8.70 6.99 -12.99
CA GLY A 89 -8.73 5.80 -13.85
C GLY A 89 -9.18 4.54 -13.11
N PRO A 90 -9.89 3.60 -13.77
CA PRO A 90 -10.45 2.41 -13.11
C PRO A 90 -9.36 1.37 -12.85
N LEU A 91 -8.88 1.25 -11.61
CA LEU A 91 -7.85 0.28 -11.22
C LEU A 91 -8.32 -1.18 -11.37
N LEU A 92 -9.62 -1.43 -11.42
CA LEU A 92 -10.15 -2.76 -11.71
C LEU A 92 -9.50 -3.42 -12.95
N ASN A 93 -9.19 -2.62 -13.97
CA ASN A 93 -8.62 -3.07 -15.24
C ASN A 93 -7.09 -2.90 -15.29
N GLY A 94 -6.46 -2.56 -14.19
CA GLY A 94 -4.99 -2.40 -14.11
C GLY A 94 -4.28 -3.74 -14.06
N ASP A 95 -3.14 -3.88 -14.72
CA ASP A 95 -2.28 -5.06 -14.59
C ASP A 95 -1.56 -5.04 -13.23
N ILE A 96 -1.23 -6.24 -12.71
CA ILE A 96 -0.38 -6.32 -11.52
C ILE A 96 1.01 -6.74 -11.98
N GLU A 97 1.99 -5.92 -11.64
CA GLU A 97 3.39 -6.11 -11.98
C GLU A 97 4.25 -5.90 -10.72
N GLU A 98 5.46 -6.44 -10.73
CA GLU A 98 6.41 -6.26 -9.64
C GLU A 98 7.42 -5.16 -9.99
N PHE A 99 7.60 -4.21 -9.09
CA PHE A 99 8.60 -3.15 -9.19
C PHE A 99 9.38 -3.06 -7.87
N ASN A 100 10.68 -3.19 -7.96
CA ASN A 100 11.58 -3.11 -6.79
C ASN A 100 11.19 -4.08 -5.64
N GLY A 101 10.76 -5.30 -5.98
CA GLY A 101 10.31 -6.30 -5.01
C GLY A 101 8.92 -6.04 -4.40
N GLN A 102 8.16 -5.08 -4.95
CA GLN A 102 6.83 -4.74 -4.48
C GLN A 102 5.79 -5.03 -5.56
N SER A 103 4.72 -5.73 -5.21
CA SER A 103 3.57 -5.92 -6.09
C SER A 103 2.80 -4.62 -6.23
N CYS A 104 2.60 -4.18 -7.47
CA CYS A 104 1.94 -2.93 -7.80
C CYS A 104 0.80 -3.15 -8.79
N ILE A 105 -0.27 -2.37 -8.63
CA ILE A 105 -1.28 -2.24 -9.68
C ILE A 105 -0.90 -1.10 -10.61
N VAL A 106 -0.93 -1.37 -11.93
CA VAL A 106 -0.57 -0.40 -12.98
C VAL A 106 -1.85 0.17 -13.59
N CYS A 107 -2.08 1.47 -13.37
CA CYS A 107 -3.27 2.13 -13.89
C CYS A 107 -3.37 2.02 -15.42
N PRO A 108 -4.52 1.60 -15.99
CA PRO A 108 -4.65 1.42 -17.43
C PRO A 108 -4.56 2.73 -18.23
N TRP A 109 -4.91 3.87 -17.61
CA TRP A 109 -4.94 5.14 -18.33
C TRP A 109 -3.54 5.73 -18.58
N HIS A 110 -2.75 5.92 -17.49
CA HIS A 110 -1.46 6.62 -17.61
C HIS A 110 -0.30 5.82 -17.02
N LYS A 111 -0.49 4.51 -16.81
CA LYS A 111 0.55 3.58 -16.33
C LYS A 111 1.20 3.96 -15.00
N TYR A 112 0.47 4.70 -14.15
CA TYR A 112 0.89 4.94 -12.77
C TYR A 112 0.95 3.62 -12.00
N LYS A 113 2.01 3.44 -11.24
CA LYS A 113 2.32 2.24 -10.47
C LYS A 113 2.03 2.51 -9.01
N ILE A 114 1.16 1.70 -8.41
CA ILE A 114 0.66 1.88 -7.06
C ILE A 114 0.90 0.58 -6.31
N THR A 115 1.63 0.61 -5.20
CA THR A 115 1.89 -0.58 -4.38
C THR A 115 0.59 -1.11 -3.78
N LEU A 116 0.43 -2.44 -3.77
CA LEU A 116 -0.79 -3.07 -3.24
C LEU A 116 -0.87 -2.97 -1.72
N ALA A 117 0.28 -3.02 -1.04
CA ALA A 117 0.36 -3.02 0.41
C ALA A 117 0.04 -1.65 1.02
N GLU A 118 0.73 -0.60 0.54
CA GLU A 118 0.71 0.71 1.20
C GLU A 118 0.04 1.81 0.36
N GLY A 119 -0.22 1.57 -0.93
CA GLY A 119 -0.78 2.59 -1.82
C GLY A 119 0.24 3.67 -2.22
N GLU A 120 1.53 3.37 -2.15
CA GLU A 120 2.58 4.28 -2.58
C GLU A 120 2.64 4.41 -4.09
N ALA A 121 2.90 5.61 -4.57
CA ALA A 121 3.11 5.88 -5.98
C ALA A 121 4.59 5.72 -6.35
N LEU A 122 4.91 4.72 -7.17
CA LEU A 122 6.27 4.48 -7.63
C LEU A 122 6.55 5.19 -8.96
N TYR A 123 7.78 5.69 -9.08
CA TYR A 123 8.29 6.26 -10.31
C TYR A 123 9.77 5.88 -10.51
N GLN A 124 10.22 5.98 -11.74
CA GLN A 124 11.59 5.70 -12.10
C GLN A 124 12.38 7.01 -12.18
N ALA A 125 13.39 7.16 -11.34
CA ALA A 125 14.32 8.29 -11.34
C ALA A 125 15.59 7.93 -12.11
N VAL A 126 16.16 8.90 -12.79
CA VAL A 126 17.49 8.79 -13.42
C VAL A 126 18.53 9.27 -12.41
N ASP A 127 19.52 8.43 -12.09
CA ASP A 127 20.55 8.78 -11.10
C ASP A 127 21.49 9.87 -11.61
N ASN A 128 21.98 9.72 -12.83
CA ASN A 128 22.83 10.70 -13.48
C ASN A 128 22.55 10.72 -14.99
N PRO A 129 22.00 11.81 -15.52
CA PRO A 129 21.64 11.91 -16.93
C PRO A 129 22.84 11.97 -17.88
N THR A 130 24.06 12.19 -17.38
CA THR A 130 25.28 12.26 -18.17
C THR A 130 25.95 10.91 -18.41
N LEU A 131 25.52 9.86 -17.66
CA LEU A 131 26.09 8.51 -17.81
C LEU A 131 25.48 7.78 -18.99
N THR A 132 26.32 7.01 -19.69
CA THR A 132 25.90 6.09 -20.73
C THR A 132 26.44 4.69 -20.39
N PRO A 133 25.59 3.65 -20.21
CA PRO A 133 24.12 3.69 -20.27
C PRO A 133 23.49 4.40 -19.07
N LEU A 134 22.32 4.97 -19.28
CA LEU A 134 21.55 5.62 -18.22
C LEU A 134 21.24 4.62 -17.10
N ARG A 135 21.51 5.01 -15.86
CA ARG A 135 21.10 4.25 -14.67
C ARG A 135 19.84 4.84 -14.09
N THR A 136 18.87 3.98 -13.85
CA THR A 136 17.60 4.35 -13.24
C THR A 136 17.35 3.56 -11.97
N ARG A 137 16.61 4.16 -11.04
CA ARG A 137 16.15 3.51 -9.81
C ARG A 137 14.68 3.79 -9.56
N TRP A 138 14.02 2.88 -8.86
CA TRP A 138 12.66 3.08 -8.40
C TRP A 138 12.65 3.94 -7.14
N CYS A 139 11.75 4.91 -7.11
CA CYS A 139 11.53 5.82 -5.99
C CYS A 139 10.04 5.88 -5.66
N SER A 140 9.71 6.19 -4.41
CA SER A 140 8.35 6.43 -3.95
C SER A 140 8.08 7.95 -3.87
N LYS A 141 6.86 8.33 -4.25
CA LYS A 141 6.28 9.67 -4.00
C LYS A 141 5.48 9.71 -2.70
N GLY A 142 5.56 8.65 -1.89
CA GLY A 142 4.74 8.43 -0.72
C GLY A 142 3.36 7.86 -1.06
N VAL A 143 2.54 7.70 -0.02
CA VAL A 143 1.18 7.17 -0.13
C VAL A 143 0.30 8.17 -0.88
N LYS A 144 -0.30 7.72 -1.98
CA LYS A 144 -1.18 8.50 -2.87
C LYS A 144 -2.53 7.84 -3.08
N GLN A 145 -2.59 6.54 -2.87
CA GLN A 145 -3.79 5.72 -3.01
C GLN A 145 -4.21 5.23 -1.63
N ARG A 146 -5.45 5.48 -1.23
CA ARG A 146 -5.95 4.97 0.05
C ARG A 146 -6.14 3.46 -0.02
N VAL A 147 -5.49 2.77 0.91
CA VAL A 147 -5.66 1.33 1.14
C VAL A 147 -6.51 1.08 2.37
N HIS A 148 -7.18 -0.06 2.40
CA HIS A 148 -8.13 -0.44 3.43
C HIS A 148 -7.74 -1.78 4.04
N LYS A 149 -8.08 -1.98 5.31
CA LYS A 149 -7.77 -3.23 6.02
C LYS A 149 -8.70 -4.34 5.58
N VAL A 150 -8.15 -5.46 5.13
CA VAL A 150 -8.90 -6.69 4.87
C VAL A 150 -8.83 -7.61 6.09
N THR A 151 -9.96 -8.20 6.45
CA THR A 151 -10.06 -9.16 7.55
C THR A 151 -10.87 -10.37 7.05
N VAL A 152 -10.37 -11.57 7.33
CA VAL A 152 -11.09 -12.81 7.03
C VAL A 152 -11.59 -13.42 8.34
N VAL A 153 -12.89 -13.63 8.43
CA VAL A 153 -13.55 -14.24 9.60
C VAL A 153 -14.47 -15.35 9.13
N ASN A 154 -14.27 -16.55 9.64
CA ASN A 154 -15.10 -17.73 9.30
C ASN A 154 -15.28 -17.93 7.79
N GLY A 155 -14.20 -17.78 7.01
CA GLY A 155 -14.25 -17.94 5.56
C GLY A 155 -14.88 -16.76 4.80
N ASN A 156 -15.28 -15.70 5.47
CA ASN A 156 -15.84 -14.49 4.87
C ASN A 156 -14.83 -13.35 4.86
N VAL A 157 -14.79 -12.59 3.78
CA VAL A 157 -13.92 -11.42 3.59
C VAL A 157 -14.68 -10.16 3.97
N TYR A 158 -14.07 -9.37 4.82
CA TYR A 158 -14.57 -8.06 5.26
C TYR A 158 -13.51 -7.00 5.02
N VAL A 159 -13.94 -5.78 4.79
CA VAL A 159 -13.08 -4.61 4.69
C VAL A 159 -13.46 -3.60 5.78
N THR A 160 -12.47 -3.13 6.50
CA THR A 160 -12.56 -1.94 7.35
C THR A 160 -11.98 -0.76 6.57
N LEU A 161 -12.79 0.28 6.37
CA LEU A 161 -12.31 1.49 5.69
C LEU A 161 -11.20 2.15 6.51
N ASN A 162 -10.19 2.63 5.82
CA ASN A 162 -9.24 3.56 6.40
C ASN A 162 -9.89 4.95 6.40
N ASP A 163 -10.31 5.40 7.58
CA ASP A 163 -10.99 6.66 7.85
C ASP A 163 -10.07 7.69 8.52
N SER A 164 -8.75 7.50 8.38
CA SER A 164 -7.79 8.48 8.87
C SER A 164 -8.13 9.88 8.37
N SER A 165 -7.95 10.88 9.23
CA SER A 165 -8.19 12.30 8.89
C SER A 165 -7.20 12.87 7.87
N GLU A 166 -6.14 12.14 7.56
CA GLU A 166 -5.19 12.50 6.53
C GLU A 166 -5.85 12.40 5.15
N VAL A 167 -5.82 13.50 4.40
CA VAL A 167 -6.35 13.54 3.04
C VAL A 167 -5.35 12.89 2.09
N ILE A 168 -5.81 11.86 1.38
CA ILE A 168 -5.03 11.14 0.37
C ILE A 168 -5.58 11.48 -1.01
N GLU A 169 -4.71 11.61 -2.01
CA GLU A 169 -5.09 12.10 -3.34
C GLU A 169 -6.21 11.29 -4.00
N SER A 170 -6.33 9.98 -3.72
CA SER A 170 -7.42 9.16 -4.24
C SER A 170 -8.80 9.59 -3.71
N ASP A 171 -8.88 10.27 -2.56
CA ASP A 171 -10.15 10.73 -1.98
C ASP A 171 -10.89 11.70 -2.91
N ALA A 172 -10.16 12.49 -3.71
CA ALA A 172 -10.74 13.42 -4.68
C ALA A 172 -11.66 12.73 -5.71
N TYR A 173 -11.48 11.42 -5.92
CA TYR A 173 -12.23 10.63 -6.88
C TYR A 173 -13.36 9.79 -6.26
N GLN A 174 -13.63 9.97 -4.97
CA GLN A 174 -14.76 9.34 -4.26
C GLN A 174 -16.05 10.17 -4.31
N THR A 175 -16.09 11.17 -5.18
CA THR A 175 -17.22 12.05 -5.35
C THR A 175 -18.30 11.44 -6.26
N GLU A 176 -19.53 11.94 -6.15
CA GLU A 176 -20.67 11.48 -6.93
C GLU A 176 -20.45 11.60 -8.45
N LYS A 177 -19.75 12.63 -8.90
CA LYS A 177 -19.35 12.82 -10.31
C LYS A 177 -18.60 11.60 -10.88
N PHE A 178 -17.68 11.03 -10.13
CA PHE A 178 -16.92 9.86 -10.56
C PHE A 178 -17.69 8.56 -10.42
N ARG A 179 -18.62 8.48 -9.46
CA ARG A 179 -19.55 7.37 -9.29
C ARG A 179 -20.59 7.31 -10.41
N ALA A 180 -21.19 8.43 -10.79
CA ALA A 180 -22.17 8.51 -11.86
C ALA A 180 -21.60 8.04 -13.22
N ASN A 181 -20.33 8.29 -13.49
CA ASN A 181 -19.65 7.80 -14.69
C ASN A 181 -19.46 6.27 -14.71
N ARG A 182 -19.59 5.60 -13.57
CA ARG A 182 -19.58 4.13 -13.49
C ARG A 182 -20.78 3.49 -14.21
N PHE A 183 -21.92 4.16 -14.22
CA PHE A 183 -23.17 3.60 -14.74
C PHE A 183 -23.44 3.93 -16.22
N LYS A 184 -22.68 4.82 -16.83
CA LYS A 184 -22.88 5.20 -18.24
C LYS A 184 -22.21 4.28 -19.27
N GLY A 185 -21.45 3.27 -18.84
CA GLY A 185 -20.66 2.45 -19.75
C GLY A 185 -20.54 0.96 -19.44
N SER A 186 -21.18 0.45 -18.40
CA SER A 186 -21.18 -1.00 -18.13
C SER A 186 -22.41 -1.38 -17.34
N PRO A 187 -23.25 -2.29 -17.84
CA PRO A 187 -24.21 -2.98 -16.98
C PRO A 187 -23.38 -3.68 -15.90
N ASN A 188 -23.86 -3.64 -14.67
CA ASN A 188 -23.28 -4.37 -13.54
C ASN A 188 -23.01 -5.81 -14.03
N PRO A 189 -21.75 -6.27 -14.18
CA PRO A 189 -21.56 -7.63 -14.64
C PRO A 189 -22.10 -8.53 -13.54
N SER A 190 -23.17 -9.27 -13.87
CA SER A 190 -23.58 -10.43 -13.11
C SER A 190 -22.34 -11.33 -12.94
N PRO A 191 -22.25 -12.13 -11.86
CA PRO A 191 -21.07 -12.96 -11.56
C PRO A 191 -20.61 -13.89 -12.71
N GLU A 192 -21.46 -14.10 -13.72
CA GLU A 192 -21.20 -14.95 -14.88
C GLU A 192 -20.23 -14.38 -15.94
N PHE A 193 -19.84 -13.09 -15.87
CA PHE A 193 -19.02 -12.47 -16.91
C PHE A 193 -17.51 -12.40 -16.61
N TYR A 194 -17.04 -12.85 -15.46
CA TYR A 194 -15.62 -12.94 -15.20
C TYR A 194 -15.01 -14.22 -15.78
N LYS A 195 -14.73 -14.22 -17.09
CA LYS A 195 -13.81 -15.22 -17.65
C LYS A 195 -12.42 -14.93 -17.10
N PRO A 196 -11.72 -15.92 -16.51
CA PRO A 196 -10.34 -15.77 -16.11
C PRO A 196 -9.51 -15.34 -17.32
N ILE A 197 -8.67 -14.33 -17.14
CA ILE A 197 -7.69 -13.94 -18.17
C ILE A 197 -6.75 -15.13 -18.30
N GLN A 198 -6.93 -15.94 -19.36
CA GLN A 198 -5.97 -16.98 -19.72
C GLN A 198 -4.66 -16.28 -20.08
N LYS A 199 -3.62 -16.53 -19.29
CA LYS A 199 -2.26 -16.12 -19.61
C LYS A 199 -1.89 -16.74 -20.95
N GLN A 200 -1.92 -15.97 -22.02
CA GLN A 200 -1.25 -16.35 -23.27
C GLN A 200 0.24 -16.41 -22.97
N SER A 201 0.76 -17.62 -22.81
CA SER A 201 2.19 -17.85 -22.77
C SER A 201 2.77 -17.40 -24.12
N LYS A 202 3.44 -16.27 -24.12
CA LYS A 202 4.26 -15.85 -25.26
C LYS A 202 5.37 -16.91 -25.42
N LYS A 203 5.20 -17.85 -26.36
CA LYS A 203 6.28 -18.70 -26.83
C LYS A 203 7.36 -17.78 -27.40
N LYS A 204 8.54 -17.78 -26.77
CA LYS A 204 9.74 -17.19 -27.37
C LYS A 204 10.00 -17.91 -28.69
N PRO A 205 10.24 -17.20 -29.78
CA PRO A 205 10.78 -17.84 -30.99
C PRO A 205 12.19 -18.35 -30.67
N LEU A 206 12.41 -19.63 -31.00
CA LEU A 206 13.72 -20.24 -31.13
C LEU A 206 14.41 -19.63 -32.36
N PHE A 207 15.41 -18.80 -32.14
CA PHE A 207 16.56 -18.60 -33.01
C PHE A 207 17.78 -18.30 -32.16
#